data_bc549b1112f8356713eb6f9cb09ba606
#
_entry.id   bc549b1112f8356713eb6f9cb09ba606
#
_cell.length_a   1.000
_cell.length_b   1.000
_cell.length_c   1.000
_cell.angle_alpha   90.00
_cell.angle_beta   90.00
_cell.angle_gamma   90.00
#
_symmetry.space_group_name_H-M   'P 1'
#
loop_
_entity.id
_entity.type
_entity.pdbx_description
1 polymer ?
#
loop_
_entity_poly.entity_id
_entity_poly.type
_entity_poly.pdbx_seq_one_letter_code
_entity_poly.pdbx_strand_id
1 'polypeptide(L)'
;MDLFGEPVVEVVPPLDELESGWVRVIRPRKKSRIISVEEIRDLEQTLHLAAPGGACKVGVLCEVDRMNDQAANAFLKTLEEPPKNTLLLLLTANPQRLLPTILSRCVRLPLLGGQPLLEEGGAELVSALNRAAQRGFGDPVSALLLKATFSDFLARVKEAAEQSAKAAEKDESAAYRDGTDGGWLKGREDFHKAAASAEYLRARNRLFDVLMAWMADLLRIRVGGGGLDFPESVEKLRVIAEKESEVKLLKRMQALEELRRNLETNAFEPLALDVGFLKAFG
;
A
#
# COMPACT_ATOMS: atom_id res chain seq x y z
N MET A 1 28.13 7.29 -9.61
CA MET A 1 28.65 7.17 -10.99
C MET A 1 29.71 6.09 -10.96
N ASP A 2 29.62 5.12 -11.85
CA ASP A 2 30.64 4.11 -12.01
C ASP A 2 31.87 4.67 -12.72
N LEU A 3 32.89 3.82 -12.96
CA LEU A 3 34.12 4.20 -13.66
C LEU A 3 33.91 4.70 -15.11
N PHE A 4 32.69 4.57 -15.66
CA PHE A 4 32.31 4.97 -17.01
C PHE A 4 31.30 6.13 -17.03
N GLY A 5 30.98 6.72 -15.84
CA GLY A 5 30.07 7.86 -15.74
C GLY A 5 28.59 7.51 -15.80
N GLU A 6 28.23 6.22 -15.76
CA GLU A 6 26.84 5.77 -15.67
C GLU A 6 26.32 5.92 -14.22
N PRO A 7 25.04 6.28 -14.03
CA PRO A 7 24.46 6.32 -12.69
C PRO A 7 24.46 4.89 -12.12
N VAL A 8 25.24 4.67 -11.06
CA VAL A 8 25.16 3.42 -10.30
C VAL A 8 23.76 3.36 -9.72
N VAL A 9 22.90 2.51 -10.27
CA VAL A 9 21.66 2.14 -9.61
C VAL A 9 22.06 1.25 -8.44
N GLU A 10 22.16 1.85 -7.27
CA GLU A 10 22.38 1.13 -6.03
C GLU A 10 21.16 0.23 -5.84
N VAL A 11 21.31 -1.06 -6.05
CA VAL A 11 20.26 -2.04 -5.81
C VAL A 11 20.06 -2.08 -4.31
N VAL A 12 19.05 -1.37 -3.82
CA VAL A 12 18.67 -1.40 -2.40
C VAL A 12 18.14 -2.81 -2.11
N PRO A 13 18.74 -3.56 -1.18
CA PRO A 13 18.28 -4.88 -0.83
C PRO A 13 16.84 -4.81 -0.25
N PRO A 14 16.05 -5.89 -0.40
CA PRO A 14 14.74 -5.97 0.25
C PRO A 14 14.84 -5.70 1.74
N LEU A 15 13.81 -5.09 2.31
CA LEU A 15 13.82 -4.65 3.71
C LEU A 15 14.09 -5.80 4.70
N ASP A 16 13.68 -7.03 4.35
CA ASP A 16 13.90 -8.23 5.16
C ASP A 16 15.37 -8.66 5.20
N GLU A 17 16.14 -8.34 4.17
CA GLU A 17 17.59 -8.63 4.13
C GLU A 17 18.41 -7.65 4.99
N LEU A 18 17.79 -6.54 5.41
CA LEU A 18 18.41 -5.57 6.30
C LEU A 18 18.29 -5.96 7.78
N GLU A 19 17.49 -6.96 8.14
CA GLU A 19 17.38 -7.42 9.52
C GLU A 19 18.73 -7.95 10.02
N SER A 20 19.12 -7.48 11.20
CA SER A 20 20.38 -7.83 11.86
C SER A 20 20.22 -7.72 13.38
N GLY A 21 21.27 -7.97 14.13
CA GLY A 21 21.24 -7.83 15.60
C GLY A 21 20.91 -6.42 16.11
N TRP A 22 20.99 -5.39 15.27
CA TRP A 22 20.68 -3.98 15.59
C TRP A 22 19.71 -3.30 14.61
N VAL A 23 19.22 -4.01 13.59
CA VAL A 23 18.15 -3.56 12.69
C VAL A 23 16.99 -4.52 12.82
N ARG A 24 15.84 -4.03 13.26
CA ARG A 24 14.62 -4.83 13.40
C ARG A 24 13.52 -4.25 12.53
N VAL A 25 12.89 -5.13 11.74
CA VAL A 25 11.76 -4.79 10.88
C VAL A 25 10.51 -5.44 11.40
N ILE A 26 9.51 -4.62 11.78
CA ILE A 26 8.18 -5.07 12.18
C ILE A 26 7.22 -4.81 11.04
N ARG A 27 6.45 -5.82 10.70
CA ARG A 27 5.35 -5.72 9.73
C ARG A 27 4.24 -6.70 10.07
N PRO A 28 3.00 -6.45 9.66
CA PRO A 28 1.90 -7.38 9.89
C PRO A 28 2.15 -8.72 9.21
N ARG A 29 2.63 -9.73 9.96
CA ARG A 29 3.01 -11.07 9.44
C ARG A 29 1.89 -12.09 9.56
N LYS A 30 0.86 -11.83 10.38
CA LYS A 30 -0.26 -12.75 10.61
C LYS A 30 -1.40 -12.49 9.63
N LYS A 31 -2.26 -13.50 9.40
CA LYS A 31 -3.46 -13.38 8.56
C LYS A 31 -4.38 -12.21 8.99
N SER A 32 -4.40 -11.88 10.28
CA SER A 32 -5.12 -10.73 10.84
C SER A 32 -4.54 -9.38 10.40
N ARG A 33 -3.30 -9.35 9.88
CA ARG A 33 -2.56 -8.13 9.51
C ARG A 33 -2.54 -7.07 10.61
N ILE A 34 -2.43 -7.49 11.86
CA ILE A 34 -2.35 -6.63 13.03
C ILE A 34 -0.94 -6.75 13.60
N ILE A 35 -0.34 -5.62 13.98
CA ILE A 35 0.87 -5.57 14.77
C ILE A 35 0.45 -5.70 16.24
N SER A 36 0.90 -6.76 16.89
CA SER A 36 0.56 -7.09 18.28
C SER A 36 1.51 -6.47 19.28
N VAL A 37 1.12 -6.47 20.56
CA VAL A 37 1.97 -5.98 21.65
C VAL A 37 3.24 -6.82 21.82
N GLU A 38 3.18 -8.11 21.51
CA GLU A 38 4.33 -9.02 21.56
C GLU A 38 5.40 -8.59 20.53
N GLU A 39 4.99 -8.23 19.32
CA GLU A 39 5.92 -7.76 18.28
C GLU A 39 6.57 -6.41 18.65
N ILE A 40 5.84 -5.55 19.34
CA ILE A 40 6.41 -4.30 19.88
C ILE A 40 7.41 -4.60 21.01
N ARG A 41 7.12 -5.54 21.90
CA ARG A 41 8.06 -5.95 22.97
C ARG A 41 9.34 -6.58 22.42
N ASP A 42 9.23 -7.39 21.36
CA ASP A 42 10.40 -7.96 20.67
C ASP A 42 11.28 -6.85 20.05
N LEU A 43 10.66 -5.85 19.45
CA LEU A 43 11.37 -4.66 18.98
C LEU A 43 12.10 -3.95 20.14
N GLU A 44 11.39 -3.66 21.23
CA GLU A 44 11.95 -3.00 22.40
C GLU A 44 13.15 -3.76 22.97
N GLN A 45 13.06 -5.08 23.10
CA GLN A 45 14.17 -5.93 23.56
C GLN A 45 15.39 -5.78 22.63
N THR A 46 15.18 -5.82 21.31
CA THR A 46 16.26 -5.63 20.33
C THR A 46 16.89 -4.24 20.47
N LEU A 47 16.10 -3.20 20.66
CA LEU A 47 16.59 -1.83 20.81
C LEU A 47 17.32 -1.58 22.11
N HIS A 48 17.08 -2.38 23.15
CA HIS A 48 17.82 -2.32 24.42
C HIS A 48 19.17 -3.05 24.38
N LEU A 49 19.41 -3.93 23.40
CA LEU A 49 20.70 -4.57 23.22
C LEU A 49 21.78 -3.55 22.81
N ALA A 50 23.01 -3.81 23.22
CA ALA A 50 24.14 -2.97 22.82
C ALA A 50 24.54 -3.26 21.37
N ALA A 51 24.56 -2.23 20.53
CA ALA A 51 25.11 -2.38 19.18
C ALA A 51 26.65 -2.34 19.21
N PRO A 52 27.35 -3.15 18.40
CA PRO A 52 28.79 -3.16 18.30
C PRO A 52 29.34 -1.77 17.90
N GLY A 53 30.46 -1.36 18.54
CA GLY A 53 31.13 -0.12 18.17
C GLY A 53 30.32 1.18 18.34
N GLY A 54 29.19 1.15 19.08
CA GLY A 54 28.34 2.32 19.24
C GLY A 54 27.45 2.62 18.01
N ALA A 55 27.25 1.66 17.12
CA ALA A 55 26.38 1.80 15.95
C ALA A 55 24.95 2.21 16.30
N CYS A 56 24.28 2.88 15.39
CA CYS A 56 22.88 3.23 15.54
C CYS A 56 22.00 1.98 15.38
N LYS A 57 21.09 1.78 16.32
CA LYS A 57 20.05 0.74 16.24
C LYS A 57 18.87 1.28 15.46
N VAL A 58 18.29 0.48 14.60
CA VAL A 58 17.18 0.91 13.74
C VAL A 58 15.97 0.00 13.94
N GLY A 59 14.85 0.60 14.31
CA GLY A 59 13.55 -0.05 14.31
C GLY A 59 12.69 0.47 13.16
N VAL A 60 12.29 -0.42 12.26
CA VAL A 60 11.40 -0.08 11.14
C VAL A 60 10.04 -0.73 11.38
N LEU A 61 8.99 0.08 11.49
CA LEU A 61 7.63 -0.41 11.63
C LEU A 61 6.85 -0.09 10.34
N CYS A 62 6.57 -1.11 9.55
CA CYS A 62 5.78 -1.00 8.33
C CYS A 62 4.29 -1.10 8.65
N GLU A 63 3.47 -0.32 7.95
CA GLU A 63 2.02 -0.27 8.16
C GLU A 63 1.67 -0.04 9.66
N VAL A 64 2.34 0.95 10.27
CA VAL A 64 2.22 1.20 11.72
C VAL A 64 0.78 1.53 12.15
N ASP A 65 -0.08 1.94 11.24
CA ASP A 65 -1.53 2.11 11.43
C ASP A 65 -2.28 0.78 11.66
N ARG A 66 -1.59 -0.35 11.57
CA ARG A 66 -2.10 -1.70 11.88
C ARG A 66 -1.82 -2.14 13.32
N MET A 67 -1.22 -1.31 14.15
CA MET A 67 -1.09 -1.63 15.58
C MET A 67 -2.47 -1.69 16.24
N ASN A 68 -2.69 -2.71 17.07
CA ASN A 68 -3.84 -2.69 17.99
C ASN A 68 -3.60 -1.67 19.12
N ASP A 69 -4.64 -1.33 19.85
CA ASP A 69 -4.58 -0.32 20.93
C ASP A 69 -3.55 -0.68 22.01
N GLN A 70 -3.37 -1.96 22.30
CA GLN A 70 -2.41 -2.42 23.30
C GLN A 70 -0.98 -2.22 22.81
N ALA A 71 -0.69 -2.54 21.54
CA ALA A 71 0.59 -2.33 20.90
C ALA A 71 0.92 -0.84 20.80
N ALA A 72 -0.05 -0.03 20.36
CA ALA A 72 0.10 1.42 20.26
C ALA A 72 0.43 2.07 21.60
N ASN A 73 -0.29 1.69 22.66
CA ASN A 73 -0.05 2.21 24.02
C ASN A 73 1.28 1.73 24.61
N ALA A 74 1.68 0.47 24.37
CA ALA A 74 2.98 -0.03 24.83
C ALA A 74 4.11 0.76 24.16
N PHE A 75 4.00 1.02 22.85
CA PHE A 75 5.02 1.71 22.08
C PHE A 75 5.22 3.19 22.45
N LEU A 76 4.22 3.83 23.07
CA LEU A 76 4.34 5.21 23.54
C LEU A 76 5.54 5.42 24.46
N LYS A 77 5.83 4.47 25.35
CA LYS A 77 6.99 4.55 26.28
C LYS A 77 8.31 4.63 25.53
N THR A 78 8.45 3.80 24.49
CA THR A 78 9.67 3.78 23.67
C THR A 78 9.81 5.05 22.84
N LEU A 79 8.70 5.67 22.42
CA LEU A 79 8.72 6.96 21.73
C LEU A 79 9.04 8.14 22.67
N GLU A 80 8.66 8.06 23.94
CA GLU A 80 8.96 9.07 24.97
C GLU A 80 10.42 9.03 25.41
N GLU A 81 10.91 7.83 25.64
CA GLU A 81 12.28 7.59 26.15
C GLU A 81 12.99 6.54 25.27
N PRO A 82 13.36 6.90 24.04
CA PRO A 82 14.01 5.95 23.14
C PRO A 82 15.39 5.55 23.67
N PRO A 83 15.79 4.29 23.56
CA PRO A 83 17.12 3.84 23.93
C PRO A 83 18.21 4.66 23.20
N LYS A 84 19.36 4.85 23.84
CA LYS A 84 20.48 5.61 23.25
C LYS A 84 20.88 5.04 21.88
N ASN A 85 21.27 5.92 20.96
CA ASN A 85 21.68 5.56 19.60
C ASN A 85 20.62 4.72 18.86
N THR A 86 19.36 5.15 18.91
CA THR A 86 18.24 4.46 18.27
C THR A 86 17.55 5.39 17.29
N LEU A 87 17.25 4.87 16.09
CA LEU A 87 16.40 5.48 15.09
C LEU A 87 15.13 4.63 14.93
N LEU A 88 13.97 5.25 15.03
CA LEU A 88 12.68 4.61 14.79
C LEU A 88 12.07 5.19 13.51
N LEU A 89 11.78 4.34 12.55
CA LEU A 89 11.12 4.67 11.29
C LEU A 89 9.71 4.07 11.28
N LEU A 90 8.70 4.93 11.33
CA LEU A 90 7.29 4.55 11.33
C LEU A 90 6.73 4.83 9.93
N LEU A 91 6.43 3.78 9.18
CA LEU A 91 5.93 3.87 7.82
C LEU A 91 4.42 3.63 7.80
N THR A 92 3.67 4.57 7.24
CA THR A 92 2.22 4.45 7.06
C THR A 92 1.74 5.21 5.84
N ALA A 93 0.74 4.66 5.15
CA ALA A 93 -0.03 5.38 4.15
C ALA A 93 -1.24 6.13 4.76
N ASN A 94 -1.59 5.82 6.03
CA ASN A 94 -2.78 6.35 6.70
C ASN A 94 -2.42 7.01 8.04
N PRO A 95 -1.68 8.14 8.06
CA PRO A 95 -1.26 8.78 9.30
C PRO A 95 -2.43 9.22 10.18
N GLN A 96 -3.60 9.49 9.59
CA GLN A 96 -4.82 9.86 10.32
C GLN A 96 -5.39 8.73 11.20
N ARG A 97 -4.96 7.47 10.98
CA ARG A 97 -5.36 6.32 11.81
C ARG A 97 -4.47 6.11 13.02
N LEU A 98 -3.35 6.82 13.09
CA LEU A 98 -2.45 6.75 14.24
C LEU A 98 -2.98 7.58 15.39
N LEU A 99 -2.71 7.12 16.62
CA LEU A 99 -3.02 7.89 17.80
C LEU A 99 -2.34 9.27 17.75
N PRO A 100 -3.04 10.35 18.09
CA PRO A 100 -2.46 11.69 18.14
C PRO A 100 -1.22 11.75 19.06
N THR A 101 -1.18 10.92 20.10
CA THR A 101 -0.04 10.78 21.02
C THR A 101 1.20 10.21 20.37
N ILE A 102 1.08 9.32 19.39
CA ILE A 102 2.20 8.83 18.57
C ILE A 102 2.66 9.93 17.63
N LEU A 103 1.71 10.55 16.91
CA LEU A 103 2.01 11.60 15.93
C LEU A 103 2.72 12.81 16.54
N SER A 104 2.41 13.16 17.80
CA SER A 104 3.04 14.29 18.50
C SER A 104 4.49 14.03 18.90
N ARG A 105 4.94 12.76 18.88
CA ARG A 105 6.31 12.33 19.23
C ARG A 105 7.16 11.97 18.01
N CYS A 106 6.60 12.13 16.80
CA CYS A 106 7.28 11.80 15.55
C CYS A 106 7.52 13.05 14.70
N VAL A 107 8.65 13.09 14.02
CA VAL A 107 8.88 14.04 12.93
C VAL A 107 8.25 13.46 11.67
N ARG A 108 7.29 14.19 11.08
CA ARG A 108 6.63 13.76 9.86
C ARG A 108 7.47 14.11 8.64
N LEU A 109 7.75 13.09 7.84
CA LEU A 109 8.39 13.23 6.54
C LEU A 109 7.40 12.76 5.47
N PRO A 110 6.67 13.66 4.80
CA PRO A 110 5.79 13.29 3.70
C PRO A 110 6.66 12.82 2.53
N LEU A 111 6.56 11.55 2.19
CA LEU A 111 7.16 11.00 0.98
C LEU A 111 6.19 11.28 -0.17
N LEU A 112 6.36 12.42 -0.79
CA LEU A 112 5.66 12.80 -2.03
C LEU A 112 6.37 12.08 -3.19
N GLY A 113 6.30 10.77 -3.22
CA GLY A 113 6.80 9.97 -4.33
C GLY A 113 5.72 9.90 -5.39
N GLY A 114 5.96 10.50 -6.53
CA GLY A 114 5.26 10.13 -7.74
C GLY A 114 5.62 8.69 -8.07
N GLN A 115 4.93 7.72 -7.47
CA GLN A 115 4.90 6.37 -8.04
C GLN A 115 4.39 6.56 -9.46
N PRO A 116 5.03 5.95 -10.47
CA PRO A 116 4.48 6.00 -11.82
C PRO A 116 3.10 5.37 -11.78
N LEU A 117 2.06 6.21 -11.75
CA LEU A 117 0.66 5.78 -11.71
C LEU A 117 0.32 4.84 -12.88
N LEU A 118 1.14 4.86 -13.93
CA LEU A 118 0.99 4.04 -15.14
C LEU A 118 1.61 2.64 -15.03
N GLU A 119 2.44 2.37 -14.01
CA GLU A 119 2.96 1.02 -13.80
C GLU A 119 1.90 0.08 -13.23
N GLU A 120 2.15 -1.23 -13.33
CA GLU A 120 1.39 -2.29 -12.69
C GLU A 120 -0.15 -2.17 -12.87
N GLY A 121 -0.63 -2.11 -14.10
CA GLY A 121 -2.06 -2.05 -14.44
C GLY A 121 -2.64 -0.64 -14.48
N GLY A 122 -1.92 0.37 -14.04
CA GLY A 122 -2.36 1.76 -14.11
C GLY A 122 -2.64 2.22 -15.53
N ALA A 123 -1.76 1.90 -16.48
CA ALA A 123 -1.95 2.24 -17.89
C ALA A 123 -3.20 1.57 -18.51
N GLU A 124 -3.47 0.30 -18.16
CA GLU A 124 -4.67 -0.41 -18.60
C GLU A 124 -5.93 0.28 -18.05
N LEU A 125 -5.91 0.66 -16.78
CA LEU A 125 -7.02 1.31 -16.10
C LEU A 125 -7.26 2.72 -16.67
N VAL A 126 -6.22 3.53 -16.89
CA VAL A 126 -6.32 4.85 -17.54
C VAL A 126 -6.89 4.72 -18.95
N SER A 127 -6.45 3.72 -19.73
CA SER A 127 -7.01 3.44 -21.05
C SER A 127 -8.50 3.09 -20.98
N ALA A 128 -8.92 2.30 -19.99
CA ALA A 128 -10.33 1.96 -19.78
C ALA A 128 -11.15 3.19 -19.33
N LEU A 129 -10.61 4.02 -18.41
CA LEU A 129 -11.21 5.28 -17.99
C LEU A 129 -11.42 6.22 -19.19
N ASN A 130 -10.41 6.39 -20.03
CA ASN A 130 -10.49 7.22 -21.22
C ASN A 130 -11.55 6.71 -22.22
N ARG A 131 -11.73 5.40 -22.35
CA ARG A 131 -12.80 4.82 -23.19
C ARG A 131 -14.20 5.02 -22.59
N ALA A 132 -14.34 4.80 -21.29
CA ALA A 132 -15.61 5.04 -20.60
C ALA A 132 -16.01 6.52 -20.68
N ALA A 133 -15.04 7.39 -20.51
CA ALA A 133 -15.18 8.83 -20.59
C ALA A 133 -15.70 9.31 -21.96
N GLN A 134 -15.24 8.72 -23.05
CA GLN A 134 -15.74 9.04 -24.41
C GLN A 134 -17.23 8.72 -24.58
N ARG A 135 -17.75 7.69 -23.90
CA ARG A 135 -19.18 7.33 -23.88
C ARG A 135 -20.01 8.24 -22.98
N GLY A 136 -19.34 8.92 -22.05
CA GLY A 136 -19.97 9.74 -21.00
C GLY A 136 -20.17 8.95 -19.71
N PHE A 137 -20.12 9.66 -18.58
CA PHE A 137 -20.50 9.10 -17.29
C PHE A 137 -22.03 9.01 -17.18
N GLY A 138 -22.51 8.08 -16.37
CA GLY A 138 -23.94 7.83 -16.20
C GLY A 138 -24.43 6.59 -16.96
N ASP A 139 -23.51 5.85 -17.63
CA ASP A 139 -23.81 4.58 -18.26
C ASP A 139 -23.37 3.42 -17.36
N PRO A 140 -24.32 2.64 -16.79
CA PRO A 140 -24.01 1.50 -15.93
C PRO A 140 -23.12 0.44 -16.59
N VAL A 141 -23.25 0.26 -17.92
CA VAL A 141 -22.44 -0.72 -18.65
C VAL A 141 -20.96 -0.28 -18.66
N SER A 142 -20.69 0.99 -18.92
CA SER A 142 -19.34 1.54 -18.85
C SER A 142 -18.74 1.43 -17.47
N ALA A 143 -19.52 1.67 -16.41
CA ALA A 143 -19.08 1.51 -15.02
C ALA A 143 -18.69 0.06 -14.69
N LEU A 144 -19.49 -0.92 -15.14
CA LEU A 144 -19.21 -2.34 -14.93
C LEU A 144 -18.01 -2.82 -15.76
N LEU A 145 -17.80 -2.30 -16.96
CA LEU A 145 -16.61 -2.59 -17.76
C LEU A 145 -15.34 -2.04 -17.09
N LEU A 146 -15.38 -0.85 -16.51
CA LEU A 146 -14.29 -0.30 -15.70
C LEU A 146 -14.00 -1.20 -14.50
N LYS A 147 -15.04 -1.61 -13.78
CA LYS A 147 -14.91 -2.55 -12.66
C LYS A 147 -14.32 -3.87 -13.11
N ALA A 148 -14.70 -4.41 -14.27
CA ALA A 148 -14.14 -5.64 -14.81
C ALA A 148 -12.63 -5.47 -15.04
N THR A 149 -12.18 -4.40 -15.71
CA THR A 149 -10.74 -4.12 -15.91
C THR A 149 -9.99 -4.04 -14.58
N PHE A 150 -10.56 -3.36 -13.60
CA PHE A 150 -9.98 -3.25 -12.25
C PHE A 150 -9.86 -4.63 -11.58
N SER A 151 -10.92 -5.42 -11.63
CA SER A 151 -10.96 -6.75 -11.00
C SER A 151 -10.08 -7.77 -11.71
N ASP A 152 -10.00 -7.75 -13.03
CA ASP A 152 -9.15 -8.65 -13.82
C ASP A 152 -7.66 -8.43 -13.51
N PHE A 153 -7.25 -7.17 -13.37
CA PHE A 153 -5.89 -6.87 -12.96
C PHE A 153 -5.60 -7.42 -11.56
N LEU A 154 -6.49 -7.18 -10.60
CA LEU A 154 -6.32 -7.69 -9.23
C LEU A 154 -6.31 -9.21 -9.16
N ALA A 155 -7.10 -9.89 -10.01
CA ALA A 155 -7.08 -11.35 -10.10
C ALA A 155 -5.72 -11.87 -10.58
N ARG A 156 -5.12 -11.23 -11.61
CA ARG A 156 -3.78 -11.56 -12.10
C ARG A 156 -2.70 -11.36 -11.03
N VAL A 157 -2.75 -10.25 -10.29
CA VAL A 157 -1.80 -9.98 -9.20
C VAL A 157 -1.95 -11.02 -8.09
N LYS A 158 -3.18 -11.34 -7.70
CA LYS A 158 -3.45 -12.34 -6.68
C LYS A 158 -2.90 -13.71 -7.07
N GLU A 159 -3.16 -14.15 -8.30
CA GLU A 159 -2.68 -15.43 -8.82
C GLU A 159 -1.15 -15.48 -8.85
N ALA A 160 -0.49 -14.44 -9.35
CA ALA A 160 0.96 -14.35 -9.38
C ALA A 160 1.58 -14.39 -7.98
N ALA A 161 1.02 -13.65 -7.03
CA ALA A 161 1.48 -13.61 -5.64
C ALA A 161 1.29 -14.97 -4.94
N GLU A 162 0.16 -15.65 -5.17
CA GLU A 162 -0.09 -17.00 -4.63
C GLU A 162 0.86 -18.05 -5.24
N GLN A 163 1.15 -17.97 -6.53
CA GLN A 163 2.11 -18.86 -7.19
C GLN A 163 3.53 -18.65 -6.64
N SER A 164 3.96 -17.40 -6.51
CA SER A 164 5.26 -17.03 -5.92
C SER A 164 5.38 -17.52 -4.49
N ALA A 165 4.34 -17.35 -3.67
CA ALA A 165 4.30 -17.82 -2.30
C ALA A 165 4.44 -19.35 -2.20
N LYS A 166 3.73 -20.10 -3.05
CA LYS A 166 3.81 -21.57 -3.10
C LYS A 166 5.18 -22.07 -3.58
N ALA A 167 5.81 -21.38 -4.53
CA ALA A 167 7.15 -21.70 -4.99
C ALA A 167 8.18 -21.53 -3.88
N ALA A 168 8.16 -20.37 -3.19
CA ALA A 168 9.04 -20.08 -2.06
C ALA A 168 8.85 -21.09 -0.90
N GLU A 169 7.62 -21.44 -0.55
CA GLU A 169 7.30 -22.44 0.46
C GLU A 169 7.89 -23.82 0.10
N LYS A 170 7.76 -24.21 -1.18
CA LYS A 170 8.29 -25.49 -1.67
C LYS A 170 9.83 -25.53 -1.62
N ASP A 171 10.49 -24.47 -2.02
CA ASP A 171 11.95 -24.35 -2.02
C ASP A 171 12.49 -24.37 -0.59
N GLU A 172 11.88 -23.63 0.33
CA GLU A 172 12.24 -23.65 1.75
C GLU A 172 11.99 -25.03 2.38
N SER A 173 10.84 -25.66 2.11
CA SER A 173 10.53 -27.01 2.62
C SER A 173 11.50 -28.07 2.11
N ALA A 174 12.00 -27.92 0.88
CA ALA A 174 13.00 -28.83 0.31
C ALA A 174 14.37 -28.64 0.98
N ALA A 175 14.74 -27.40 1.33
CA ALA A 175 16.03 -27.08 1.96
C ALA A 175 16.12 -27.55 3.42
N TYR A 176 14.98 -27.67 4.12
CA TYR A 176 14.97 -27.94 5.58
C TYR A 176 14.29 -29.27 5.95
N ARG A 177 14.24 -30.26 5.03
CA ARG A 177 13.57 -31.56 5.25
C ARG A 177 14.11 -32.40 6.40
N ASP A 178 15.35 -32.22 6.83
CA ASP A 178 16.01 -33.06 7.82
C ASP A 178 16.25 -32.34 9.16
N GLY A 179 15.20 -31.99 9.89
CA GLY A 179 15.37 -31.56 11.28
C GLY A 179 14.54 -30.39 11.78
N THR A 180 13.55 -29.91 11.04
CA THR A 180 12.74 -28.77 11.45
C THR A 180 11.43 -29.17 12.11
N ASP A 181 11.10 -28.48 13.23
CA ASP A 181 9.82 -28.62 13.93
C ASP A 181 8.66 -28.20 13.03
N GLY A 182 7.56 -28.99 13.04
CA GLY A 182 6.36 -28.68 12.26
C GLY A 182 5.74 -27.29 12.54
N GLY A 183 6.04 -26.69 13.70
CA GLY A 183 5.67 -25.33 14.06
C GLY A 183 6.36 -24.26 13.21
N TRP A 184 7.62 -24.44 12.87
CA TRP A 184 8.39 -23.53 12.02
C TRP A 184 7.84 -23.50 10.57
N LEU A 185 7.60 -24.67 9.98
CA LEU A 185 7.04 -24.79 8.62
C LEU A 185 5.68 -24.09 8.50
N LYS A 186 4.81 -24.27 9.50
CA LYS A 186 3.51 -23.58 9.53
C LYS A 186 3.67 -22.06 9.64
N GLY A 187 4.63 -21.59 10.42
CA GLY A 187 4.94 -20.15 10.53
C GLY A 187 5.42 -19.55 9.20
N ARG A 188 6.19 -20.33 8.40
CA ARG A 188 6.64 -19.90 7.05
C ARG A 188 5.50 -19.88 6.05
N GLU A 189 4.62 -20.86 6.06
CA GLU A 189 3.40 -20.89 5.24
C GLU A 189 2.52 -19.63 5.51
N ASP A 190 2.28 -19.33 6.79
CA ASP A 190 1.52 -18.14 7.18
C ASP A 190 2.21 -16.85 6.74
N PHE A 191 3.55 -16.79 6.81
CA PHE A 191 4.33 -15.67 6.31
C PHE A 191 4.15 -15.44 4.80
N HIS A 192 4.30 -16.47 3.98
CA HIS A 192 4.15 -16.36 2.52
C HIS A 192 2.72 -16.00 2.13
N LYS A 193 1.70 -16.56 2.81
CA LYS A 193 0.30 -16.16 2.61
C LYS A 193 0.04 -14.68 2.97
N ALA A 194 0.64 -14.21 4.06
CA ALA A 194 0.52 -12.81 4.46
C ALA A 194 1.21 -11.88 3.46
N ALA A 195 2.38 -12.27 2.93
CA ALA A 195 3.10 -11.52 1.91
C ALA A 195 2.27 -11.39 0.62
N ALA A 196 1.70 -12.51 0.12
CA ALA A 196 0.82 -12.50 -1.06
C ALA A 196 -0.41 -11.62 -0.84
N SER A 197 -1.04 -11.70 0.34
CA SER A 197 -2.16 -10.81 0.69
C SER A 197 -1.76 -9.34 0.74
N ALA A 198 -0.56 -9.03 1.23
CA ALA A 198 -0.04 -7.67 1.27
C ALA A 198 0.19 -7.10 -0.13
N GLU A 199 0.69 -7.91 -1.05
CA GLU A 199 0.91 -7.52 -2.44
C GLU A 199 -0.41 -7.21 -3.15
N TYR A 200 -1.41 -8.07 -2.99
CA TYR A 200 -2.77 -7.83 -3.47
C TYR A 200 -3.33 -6.49 -2.99
N LEU A 201 -3.23 -6.21 -1.68
CA LEU A 201 -3.75 -4.97 -1.11
C LEU A 201 -2.98 -3.73 -1.57
N ARG A 202 -1.66 -3.84 -1.78
CA ARG A 202 -0.85 -2.77 -2.37
C ARG A 202 -1.29 -2.46 -3.79
N ALA A 203 -1.44 -3.50 -4.63
CA ALA A 203 -1.92 -3.34 -5.99
C ALA A 203 -3.32 -2.70 -6.03
N ARG A 204 -4.24 -3.15 -5.18
CA ARG A 204 -5.58 -2.56 -5.06
C ARG A 204 -5.52 -1.07 -4.71
N ASN A 205 -4.73 -0.71 -3.72
CA ASN A 205 -4.59 0.69 -3.31
C ASN A 205 -4.00 1.56 -4.43
N ARG A 206 -2.98 1.07 -5.15
CA ARG A 206 -2.43 1.78 -6.32
C ARG A 206 -3.46 2.04 -7.40
N LEU A 207 -4.29 1.05 -7.72
CA LEU A 207 -5.37 1.26 -8.69
C LEU A 207 -6.38 2.31 -8.21
N PHE A 208 -6.68 2.39 -6.91
CA PHE A 208 -7.49 3.48 -6.35
C PHE A 208 -6.79 4.83 -6.49
N ASP A 209 -5.48 4.90 -6.29
CA ASP A 209 -4.72 6.14 -6.48
C ASP A 209 -4.76 6.59 -7.94
N VAL A 210 -4.71 5.67 -8.90
CA VAL A 210 -4.93 5.96 -10.34
C VAL A 210 -6.33 6.53 -10.59
N LEU A 211 -7.38 5.90 -10.05
CA LEU A 211 -8.76 6.38 -10.19
C LEU A 211 -8.91 7.81 -9.63
N MET A 212 -8.36 8.05 -8.44
CA MET A 212 -8.44 9.35 -7.77
C MET A 212 -7.64 10.43 -8.51
N ALA A 213 -6.43 10.13 -8.96
CA ALA A 213 -5.59 11.05 -9.72
C ALA A 213 -6.26 11.42 -11.05
N TRP A 214 -6.83 10.43 -11.76
CA TRP A 214 -7.55 10.68 -13.00
C TRP A 214 -8.80 11.55 -12.79
N MET A 215 -9.57 11.31 -11.72
CA MET A 215 -10.72 12.16 -11.36
C MET A 215 -10.28 13.56 -10.92
N ALA A 216 -9.13 13.66 -10.23
CA ALA A 216 -8.55 14.96 -9.84
C ALA A 216 -8.13 15.77 -11.07
N ASP A 217 -7.59 15.13 -12.11
CA ASP A 217 -7.27 15.80 -13.37
C ASP A 217 -8.52 16.34 -14.07
N LEU A 218 -9.62 15.58 -14.07
CA LEU A 218 -10.91 16.10 -14.56
C LEU A 218 -11.34 17.36 -13.82
N LEU A 219 -11.23 17.35 -12.49
CA LEU A 219 -11.60 18.50 -11.67
C LEU A 219 -10.65 19.68 -11.92
N ARG A 220 -9.33 19.44 -11.99
CA ARG A 220 -8.34 20.48 -12.32
C ARG A 220 -8.64 21.15 -13.67
N ILE A 221 -8.90 20.34 -14.70
CA ILE A 221 -9.26 20.87 -16.03
C ILE A 221 -10.56 21.67 -15.95
N ARG A 222 -11.57 21.20 -15.22
CA ARG A 222 -12.85 21.88 -15.06
C ARG A 222 -12.72 23.28 -14.44
N VAL A 223 -11.83 23.42 -13.45
CA VAL A 223 -11.58 24.70 -12.73
C VAL A 223 -10.45 25.53 -13.35
N GLY A 224 -9.88 25.12 -14.47
CA GLY A 224 -8.76 25.82 -15.12
C GLY A 224 -7.42 25.67 -14.39
N GLY A 225 -7.26 24.63 -13.56
CA GLY A 225 -6.01 24.32 -12.87
C GLY A 225 -4.98 23.62 -13.76
N GLY A 226 -3.71 23.64 -13.33
CA GLY A 226 -2.59 22.93 -13.96
C GLY A 226 -2.05 21.79 -13.11
N GLY A 227 -0.93 21.20 -13.54
CA GLY A 227 -0.26 20.12 -12.81
C GLY A 227 -1.00 18.79 -12.89
N LEU A 228 -1.24 18.32 -14.12
CA LEU A 228 -1.97 17.07 -14.38
C LEU A 228 -1.08 15.85 -14.14
N ASP A 229 -1.69 14.80 -13.59
CA ASP A 229 -1.04 13.49 -13.38
C ASP A 229 -0.99 12.68 -14.71
N PHE A 230 -1.97 12.92 -15.63
CA PHE A 230 -2.06 12.25 -16.94
C PHE A 230 -2.16 13.25 -18.10
N PRO A 231 -1.08 14.00 -18.39
CA PRO A 231 -1.10 15.06 -19.42
C PRO A 231 -1.43 14.52 -20.82
N GLU A 232 -1.12 13.27 -21.13
CA GLU A 232 -1.45 12.61 -22.41
C GLU A 232 -2.95 12.36 -22.58
N SER A 233 -3.73 12.41 -21.51
CA SER A 233 -5.19 12.22 -21.52
C SER A 233 -5.97 13.55 -21.62
N VAL A 234 -5.30 14.70 -21.60
CA VAL A 234 -5.90 16.02 -21.45
C VAL A 234 -7.02 16.31 -22.45
N GLU A 235 -6.83 15.97 -23.73
CA GLU A 235 -7.85 16.23 -24.76
C GLU A 235 -9.14 15.41 -24.51
N LYS A 236 -9.00 14.20 -24.03
CA LYS A 236 -10.15 13.34 -23.68
C LYS A 236 -10.85 13.82 -22.41
N LEU A 237 -10.05 14.20 -21.43
CA LEU A 237 -10.55 14.70 -20.14
C LEU A 237 -11.29 16.04 -20.30
N ARG A 238 -10.84 16.92 -21.19
CA ARG A 238 -11.47 18.23 -21.45
C ARG A 238 -12.92 18.09 -21.92
N VAL A 239 -13.16 17.16 -22.85
CA VAL A 239 -14.52 16.89 -23.37
C VAL A 239 -15.49 16.48 -22.28
N ILE A 240 -14.99 15.77 -21.26
CA ILE A 240 -15.82 15.33 -20.13
C ILE A 240 -15.96 16.43 -19.10
N ALA A 241 -14.87 17.12 -18.79
CA ALA A 241 -14.87 18.23 -17.85
C ALA A 241 -15.84 19.34 -18.25
N GLU A 242 -16.07 19.56 -19.55
CA GLU A 242 -17.08 20.48 -20.06
C GLU A 242 -18.53 20.03 -19.77
N LYS A 243 -18.78 18.72 -19.78
CA LYS A 243 -20.12 18.15 -19.60
C LYS A 243 -20.50 17.90 -18.14
N GLU A 244 -19.53 17.70 -17.27
CA GLU A 244 -19.74 17.40 -15.86
C GLU A 244 -19.61 18.66 -15.01
N SER A 245 -20.50 18.80 -14.01
CA SER A 245 -20.36 19.88 -13.02
C SER A 245 -19.35 19.49 -11.92
N GLU A 246 -18.72 20.49 -11.32
CA GLU A 246 -17.79 20.31 -10.18
C GLU A 246 -18.42 19.49 -9.05
N VAL A 247 -19.69 19.78 -8.73
CA VAL A 247 -20.45 19.09 -7.69
C VAL A 247 -20.60 17.60 -8.01
N LYS A 248 -20.83 17.25 -9.28
CA LYS A 248 -20.92 15.85 -9.69
C LYS A 248 -19.57 15.16 -9.61
N LEU A 249 -18.49 15.79 -10.06
CA LEU A 249 -17.13 15.25 -9.98
C LEU A 249 -16.75 14.99 -8.54
N LEU A 250 -17.00 15.92 -7.63
CA LEU A 250 -16.73 15.76 -6.20
C LEU A 250 -17.55 14.60 -5.59
N LYS A 251 -18.83 14.44 -5.96
CA LYS A 251 -19.65 13.29 -5.51
C LYS A 251 -19.09 11.95 -6.00
N ARG A 252 -18.60 11.88 -7.24
CA ARG A 252 -17.96 10.68 -7.80
C ARG A 252 -16.66 10.34 -7.06
N MET A 253 -15.83 11.33 -6.77
CA MET A 253 -14.63 11.17 -5.97
C MET A 253 -14.97 10.68 -4.56
N GLN A 254 -15.99 11.26 -3.93
CA GLN A 254 -16.46 10.81 -2.63
C GLN A 254 -16.94 9.35 -2.67
N ALA A 255 -17.65 8.92 -3.72
CA ALA A 255 -18.07 7.53 -3.88
C ALA A 255 -16.88 6.55 -4.00
N LEU A 256 -15.79 6.95 -4.66
CA LEU A 256 -14.55 6.16 -4.74
C LEU A 256 -13.87 6.08 -3.36
N GLU A 257 -13.80 7.17 -2.61
CA GLU A 257 -13.25 7.18 -1.26
C GLU A 257 -14.09 6.33 -0.29
N GLU A 258 -15.41 6.37 -0.40
CA GLU A 258 -16.30 5.49 0.38
C GLU A 258 -16.07 4.03 0.04
N LEU A 259 -15.95 3.71 -1.26
CA LEU A 259 -15.63 2.36 -1.72
C LEU A 259 -14.29 1.88 -1.14
N ARG A 260 -13.23 2.70 -1.24
CA ARG A 260 -11.91 2.38 -0.69
C ARG A 260 -11.98 2.06 0.80
N ARG A 261 -12.68 2.90 1.58
CA ARG A 261 -12.88 2.67 3.03
C ARG A 261 -13.67 1.40 3.33
N ASN A 262 -14.73 1.13 2.57
CA ASN A 262 -15.54 -0.07 2.74
C ASN A 262 -14.72 -1.35 2.51
N LEU A 263 -13.78 -1.33 1.54
CA LEU A 263 -12.89 -2.45 1.26
C LEU A 263 -11.79 -2.66 2.32
N GLU A 264 -11.61 -1.73 3.25
CA GLU A 264 -10.75 -1.90 4.42
C GLU A 264 -11.46 -2.65 5.57
N THR A 265 -12.78 -2.80 5.47
CA THR A 265 -13.62 -3.54 6.41
C THR A 265 -13.83 -4.99 5.93
N ASN A 266 -14.66 -5.76 6.65
CA ASN A 266 -15.05 -7.12 6.26
C ASN A 266 -16.16 -7.14 5.18
N ALA A 267 -16.24 -6.14 4.31
CA ALA A 267 -17.21 -6.12 3.23
C ALA A 267 -16.93 -7.22 2.19
N PHE A 268 -17.99 -7.77 1.59
CA PHE A 268 -17.85 -8.68 0.46
C PHE A 268 -17.36 -7.91 -0.77
N GLU A 269 -16.06 -8.04 -1.05
CA GLU A 269 -15.34 -7.22 -2.04
C GLU A 269 -16.01 -7.15 -3.42
N PRO A 270 -16.47 -8.27 -4.05
CA PRO A 270 -17.08 -8.20 -5.38
C PRO A 270 -18.29 -7.28 -5.41
N LEU A 271 -19.19 -7.39 -4.41
CA LEU A 271 -20.40 -6.56 -4.34
C LEU A 271 -20.03 -5.09 -4.02
N ALA A 272 -19.06 -4.86 -3.14
CA ALA A 272 -18.62 -3.51 -2.83
C ALA A 272 -18.07 -2.80 -4.07
N LEU A 273 -17.29 -3.52 -4.90
CA LEU A 273 -16.77 -3.01 -6.17
C LEU A 273 -17.92 -2.71 -7.15
N ASP A 274 -18.89 -3.61 -7.32
CA ASP A 274 -20.03 -3.38 -8.22
C ASP A 274 -20.79 -2.10 -7.83
N VAL A 275 -21.16 -1.98 -6.55
CA VAL A 275 -21.90 -0.82 -6.04
C VAL A 275 -21.07 0.46 -6.12
N GLY A 276 -19.79 0.39 -5.77
CA GLY A 276 -18.90 1.56 -5.76
C GLY A 276 -18.64 2.10 -7.16
N PHE A 277 -18.37 1.23 -8.13
CA PHE A 277 -18.17 1.65 -9.52
C PHE A 277 -19.45 2.19 -10.16
N LEU A 278 -20.61 1.58 -9.86
CA LEU A 278 -21.89 2.12 -10.31
C LEU A 278 -22.18 3.51 -9.71
N LYS A 279 -21.86 3.75 -8.45
CA LYS A 279 -22.01 5.08 -7.83
C LYS A 279 -21.05 6.12 -8.40
N ALA A 280 -19.82 5.70 -8.72
CA ALA A 280 -18.80 6.63 -9.20
C ALA A 280 -18.91 6.94 -10.70
N PHE A 281 -19.28 5.98 -11.53
CA PHE A 281 -19.23 6.07 -12.99
C PHE A 281 -20.54 5.79 -13.72
N GLY A 282 -21.49 5.14 -13.04
CA GLY A 282 -22.84 4.85 -13.54
C GLY A 282 -23.84 6.00 -13.43
#